data_f17e4ee08713753b9636b356cdef4161
#
_entry.id   f17e4ee08713753b9636b356cdef4161
#
_cell.length_a   1.000
_cell.length_b   1.000
_cell.length_c   1.000
_cell.angle_alpha   90.00
_cell.angle_beta   90.00
_cell.angle_gamma   90.00
#
_symmetry.space_group_name_H-M   'P 1'
#
loop_
_entity.id
_entity.type
_entity.pdbx_description
1 polymer ?
#
loop_
_entity_poly.entity_id
_entity_poly.type
_entity_poly.pdbx_seq_one_letter_code
_entity_poly.pdbx_strand_id
1 'polypeptide(L)'
;KRYFTLTGDAIKFPQNYRVRVGTSVRELIKMSDGYKDDIDELLVVMGGPMMGTSVTSDDVIVSKTTTSVIVLANVEYKEEPCVRCGSCVYSCPVHIEPVQIMNAVKRNDKDAMKGLEAYKCIECGLCAYVCTSKIHVTDYVRKAKKLIG
;
A
#
# COMPACT_ATOMS: atom_id res chain seq x y z
N LYS A 1 4.56 14.80 -21.28
CA LYS A 1 3.68 13.63 -21.43
C LYS A 1 4.39 12.39 -20.95
N ARG A 2 3.65 11.46 -20.36
CA ARG A 2 4.15 10.20 -19.86
C ARG A 2 3.26 9.05 -20.34
N TYR A 3 3.86 7.89 -20.58
CA TYR A 3 3.12 6.65 -20.76
C TYR A 3 2.71 6.10 -19.40
N PHE A 4 1.50 5.63 -19.30
CA PHE A 4 0.85 5.28 -18.07
C PHE A 4 -0.09 4.10 -18.30
N THR A 5 -0.06 3.11 -17.39
CA THR A 5 -0.91 1.93 -17.47
C THR A 5 -2.06 2.07 -16.48
N LEU A 6 -3.28 1.97 -16.95
CA LEU A 6 -4.48 1.85 -16.15
C LEU A 6 -4.98 0.42 -16.22
N THR A 7 -5.02 -0.27 -15.09
CA THR A 7 -5.44 -1.67 -15.00
C THR A 7 -6.14 -1.96 -13.67
N GLY A 8 -6.63 -3.16 -13.51
CA GLY A 8 -7.28 -3.63 -12.30
C GLY A 8 -8.57 -4.37 -12.60
N ASP A 9 -9.04 -5.16 -11.64
CA ASP A 9 -10.28 -5.93 -11.77
C ASP A 9 -11.55 -5.07 -11.76
N ALA A 10 -11.44 -3.85 -11.22
CA ALA A 10 -12.53 -2.87 -11.17
C ALA A 10 -12.69 -2.03 -12.46
N ILE A 11 -11.75 -2.11 -13.41
CA ILE A 11 -11.76 -1.33 -14.67
C ILE A 11 -12.33 -2.17 -15.79
N LYS A 12 -13.25 -1.57 -16.62
CA LYS A 12 -13.86 -2.25 -17.77
C LYS A 12 -12.84 -2.57 -18.85
N PHE A 13 -12.03 -1.58 -19.24
CA PHE A 13 -11.05 -1.71 -20.32
C PHE A 13 -9.66 -1.27 -19.87
N PRO A 14 -8.84 -2.20 -19.35
CA PRO A 14 -7.46 -1.92 -19.02
C PRO A 14 -6.65 -1.56 -20.27
N GLN A 15 -5.91 -0.46 -20.24
CA GLN A 15 -5.07 -0.05 -21.36
C GLN A 15 -3.97 0.95 -20.97
N ASN A 16 -3.08 1.21 -21.90
CA ASN A 16 -2.01 2.18 -21.75
C ASN A 16 -2.43 3.54 -22.32
N TYR A 17 -2.14 4.60 -21.61
CA TYR A 17 -2.42 5.97 -22.01
C TYR A 17 -1.15 6.80 -22.14
N ARG A 18 -1.16 7.78 -23.02
CA ARG A 18 -0.16 8.84 -23.08
C ARG A 18 -0.74 10.11 -22.47
N VAL A 19 -0.43 10.35 -21.20
CA VAL A 19 -1.04 11.43 -20.41
C VAL A 19 -0.09 12.57 -20.12
N ARG A 20 -0.62 13.74 -19.80
CA ARG A 20 0.13 14.83 -19.20
C ARG A 20 0.27 14.60 -17.71
N VAL A 21 1.43 14.96 -17.13
CA VAL A 21 1.59 15.00 -15.68
C VAL A 21 0.60 16.03 -15.11
N GLY A 22 -0.09 15.67 -14.04
CA GLY A 22 -1.15 16.46 -13.45
C GLY A 22 -2.57 16.08 -13.89
N THR A 23 -2.72 15.12 -14.82
CA THR A 23 -4.04 14.59 -15.21
C THR A 23 -4.65 13.80 -14.04
N SER A 24 -5.94 14.01 -13.77
CA SER A 24 -6.67 13.26 -12.75
C SER A 24 -6.90 11.81 -13.17
N VAL A 25 -6.68 10.89 -12.24
CA VAL A 25 -6.97 9.45 -12.45
C VAL A 25 -8.45 9.23 -12.72
N ARG A 26 -9.33 10.00 -12.06
CA ARG A 26 -10.78 9.97 -12.31
C ARG A 26 -11.16 10.25 -13.77
N GLU A 27 -10.49 11.23 -14.41
CA GLU A 27 -10.71 11.52 -15.82
C GLU A 27 -10.27 10.37 -16.72
N LEU A 28 -9.13 9.73 -16.40
CA LEU A 28 -8.63 8.58 -17.14
C LEU A 28 -9.57 7.37 -17.03
N ILE A 29 -10.13 7.14 -15.86
CA ILE A 29 -11.12 6.08 -15.65
C ILE A 29 -12.39 6.34 -16.46
N LYS A 30 -12.86 7.57 -16.52
CA LYS A 30 -14.00 7.95 -17.37
C LYS A 30 -13.71 7.70 -18.86
N MET A 31 -12.48 7.96 -19.31
CA MET A 31 -12.06 7.68 -20.70
C MET A 31 -11.97 6.18 -21.01
N SER A 32 -11.85 5.32 -20.02
CA SER A 32 -11.84 3.86 -20.14
C SER A 32 -13.21 3.20 -19.93
N ASP A 33 -14.29 3.95 -20.19
CA ASP A 33 -15.69 3.53 -19.96
C ASP A 33 -16.06 3.25 -18.49
N GLY A 34 -15.27 3.77 -17.55
CA GLY A 34 -15.56 3.75 -16.13
C GLY A 34 -15.27 2.44 -15.43
N TYR A 35 -15.88 2.29 -14.28
CA TYR A 35 -15.78 1.09 -13.44
C TYR A 35 -16.72 -0.01 -13.93
N LYS A 36 -16.40 -1.26 -13.57
CA LYS A 36 -17.36 -2.36 -13.70
C LYS A 36 -18.53 -2.13 -12.74
N ASP A 37 -19.70 -2.63 -13.15
CA ASP A 37 -20.89 -2.59 -12.31
C ASP A 37 -20.67 -3.45 -11.04
N ASP A 38 -21.39 -3.15 -9.94
CA ASP A 38 -21.35 -3.86 -8.66
C ASP A 38 -20.08 -3.68 -7.79
N ILE A 39 -19.45 -2.51 -7.85
CA ILE A 39 -18.30 -2.21 -6.99
C ILE A 39 -18.69 -1.11 -6.00
N ASP A 40 -18.85 -1.49 -4.73
CA ASP A 40 -19.22 -0.56 -3.66
C ASP A 40 -18.02 0.24 -3.15
N GLU A 41 -16.86 -0.38 -3.07
CA GLU A 41 -15.63 0.25 -2.59
C GLU A 41 -14.44 -0.02 -3.53
N LEU A 42 -13.59 0.99 -3.69
CA LEU A 42 -12.42 0.96 -4.55
C LEU A 42 -11.14 1.06 -3.76
N LEU A 43 -10.18 0.24 -4.11
CA LEU A 43 -8.79 0.38 -3.72
C LEU A 43 -7.97 0.81 -4.93
N VAL A 44 -7.41 1.99 -4.88
CA VAL A 44 -6.55 2.53 -5.94
C VAL A 44 -5.10 2.42 -5.50
N VAL A 45 -4.29 1.71 -6.27
CA VAL A 45 -2.84 1.57 -6.03
C VAL A 45 -2.09 2.41 -7.05
N MET A 46 -1.42 3.45 -6.56
CA MET A 46 -0.58 4.35 -7.37
C MET A 46 0.82 3.76 -7.50
N GLY A 47 1.17 3.26 -8.67
CA GLY A 47 2.42 2.56 -8.93
C GLY A 47 2.24 1.06 -9.14
N GLY A 48 3.31 0.30 -9.00
CA GLY A 48 3.26 -1.16 -9.14
C GLY A 48 2.61 -1.87 -7.96
N PRO A 49 2.18 -3.13 -8.13
CA PRO A 49 1.46 -3.87 -7.08
C PRO A 49 2.29 -4.13 -5.82
N MET A 50 3.61 -4.15 -5.92
CA MET A 50 4.50 -4.41 -4.78
C MET A 50 4.94 -3.13 -4.05
N MET A 51 5.28 -2.09 -4.79
CA MET A 51 5.89 -0.86 -4.25
C MET A 51 4.96 0.35 -4.34
N GLY A 52 3.75 0.18 -4.85
CA GLY A 52 2.77 1.24 -4.97
C GLY A 52 2.19 1.68 -3.63
N THR A 53 1.62 2.87 -3.62
CA THR A 53 0.89 3.41 -2.47
C THR A 53 -0.60 3.26 -2.72
N SER A 54 -1.29 2.61 -1.79
CA SER A 54 -2.74 2.50 -1.84
C SER A 54 -3.42 3.78 -1.36
N VAL A 55 -4.46 4.17 -2.06
CA VAL A 55 -5.36 5.27 -1.68
C VAL A 55 -6.82 4.82 -1.84
N THR A 56 -7.69 5.37 -1.05
CA THR A 56 -9.12 5.01 -1.04
C THR A 56 -9.97 5.87 -1.98
N SER A 57 -9.34 6.79 -2.71
CA SER A 57 -10.03 7.71 -3.61
C SER A 57 -9.38 7.72 -4.99
N ASP A 58 -10.19 7.88 -6.01
CA ASP A 58 -9.75 8.12 -7.39
C ASP A 58 -9.39 9.61 -7.66
N ASP A 59 -9.56 10.47 -6.66
CA ASP A 59 -9.25 11.91 -6.74
C ASP A 59 -7.76 12.19 -6.55
N VAL A 60 -6.94 11.46 -7.26
CA VAL A 60 -5.48 11.57 -7.29
C VAL A 60 -5.00 11.94 -8.68
N ILE A 61 -3.84 12.55 -8.76
CA ILE A 61 -3.25 13.01 -10.00
C ILE A 61 -2.05 12.15 -10.42
N VAL A 62 -1.87 11.99 -11.72
CA VAL A 62 -0.68 11.33 -12.28
C VAL A 62 0.53 12.23 -12.06
N SER A 63 1.49 11.76 -11.28
CA SER A 63 2.76 12.43 -11.02
C SER A 63 3.84 12.00 -12.00
N LYS A 64 5.00 12.65 -11.91
CA LYS A 64 6.17 12.29 -12.71
C LYS A 64 6.68 10.87 -12.43
N THR A 65 6.47 10.37 -11.23
CA THR A 65 6.91 9.04 -10.77
C THR A 65 5.84 7.96 -10.94
N THR A 66 4.60 8.31 -11.21
CA THR A 66 3.49 7.37 -11.39
C THR A 66 3.60 6.68 -12.76
N THR A 67 3.90 5.38 -12.76
CA THR A 67 4.02 4.56 -13.99
C THR A 67 2.75 3.81 -14.32
N SER A 68 1.98 3.47 -13.29
CA SER A 68 0.72 2.73 -13.41
C SER A 68 -0.24 3.09 -12.29
N VAL A 69 -1.50 2.81 -12.51
CA VAL A 69 -2.54 2.79 -11.48
C VAL A 69 -3.32 1.49 -11.62
N ILE A 70 -3.46 0.80 -10.51
CA ILE A 70 -4.23 -0.42 -10.40
C ILE A 70 -5.48 -0.10 -9.58
N VAL A 71 -6.65 -0.35 -10.15
CA VAL A 71 -7.93 -0.13 -9.47
C VAL A 71 -8.55 -1.48 -9.18
N LEU A 72 -8.65 -1.80 -7.91
CA LEU A 72 -9.18 -3.07 -7.42
C LEU A 72 -10.51 -2.84 -6.71
N ALA A 73 -11.40 -3.83 -6.79
CA ALA A 73 -12.52 -3.92 -5.87
C ALA A 73 -11.98 -4.10 -4.46
N ASN A 74 -12.36 -3.22 -3.55
CA ASN A 74 -11.88 -3.29 -2.18
C ASN A 74 -12.56 -4.47 -1.45
N VAL A 75 -11.75 -5.41 -0.98
CA VAL A 75 -12.20 -6.42 -0.03
C VAL A 75 -11.71 -5.98 1.34
N GLU A 76 -12.62 -5.48 2.18
CA GLU A 76 -12.29 -5.18 3.56
C GLU A 76 -11.83 -6.43 4.30
N TYR A 77 -10.54 -6.50 4.59
CA TYR A 77 -10.00 -7.48 5.51
C TYR A 77 -10.03 -6.89 6.92
N LYS A 78 -10.85 -7.45 7.80
CA LYS A 78 -10.80 -7.13 9.23
C LYS A 78 -9.47 -7.58 9.80
N GLU A 79 -8.76 -6.66 10.45
CA GLU A 79 -7.60 -7.03 11.26
C GLU A 79 -8.03 -7.88 12.45
N GLU A 80 -7.38 -9.02 12.63
CA GLU A 80 -7.56 -9.90 13.78
C GLU A 80 -6.37 -9.77 14.74
N PRO A 81 -6.52 -10.19 16.01
CA PRO A 81 -5.41 -10.18 16.96
C PRO A 81 -4.21 -10.99 16.45
N CYS A 82 -3.02 -10.51 16.74
CA CYS A 82 -1.78 -11.19 16.36
C CYS A 82 -1.66 -12.55 17.06
N VAL A 83 -1.56 -13.61 16.26
CA VAL A 83 -1.37 -15.00 16.75
C VAL A 83 0.09 -15.35 17.03
N ARG A 84 1.02 -14.39 16.90
CA ARG A 84 2.46 -14.55 17.17
C ARG A 84 3.13 -15.67 16.35
N CYS A 85 2.70 -15.88 15.10
CA CYS A 85 3.25 -16.91 14.22
C CYS A 85 4.70 -16.65 13.77
N GLY A 86 5.22 -15.41 13.89
CA GLY A 86 6.59 -15.06 13.52
C GLY A 86 6.84 -14.89 12.02
N SER A 87 5.86 -15.12 11.15
CA SER A 87 6.03 -15.05 9.69
C SER A 87 6.58 -13.70 9.21
N CYS A 88 6.14 -12.59 9.82
CA CYS A 88 6.62 -11.25 9.49
C CYS A 88 8.09 -11.03 9.83
N VAL A 89 8.60 -11.66 10.90
CA VAL A 89 10.01 -11.61 11.30
C VAL A 89 10.85 -12.46 10.36
N TYR A 90 10.38 -13.68 10.08
CA TYR A 90 11.09 -14.61 9.20
C TYR A 90 11.21 -14.08 7.76
N SER A 91 10.17 -13.44 7.24
CA SER A 91 10.14 -12.91 5.87
C SER A 91 10.83 -11.56 5.70
N CYS A 92 11.29 -10.92 6.78
CA CYS A 92 11.89 -9.60 6.69
C CYS A 92 13.26 -9.62 6.02
N PRO A 93 13.45 -8.96 4.87
CA PRO A 93 14.72 -8.99 4.13
C PRO A 93 15.85 -8.22 4.82
N VAL A 94 15.54 -7.33 5.74
CA VAL A 94 16.50 -6.56 6.54
C VAL A 94 16.62 -7.06 7.98
N HIS A 95 16.00 -8.20 8.28
CA HIS A 95 16.12 -8.91 9.56
C HIS A 95 15.78 -8.07 10.80
N ILE A 96 14.78 -7.20 10.69
CA ILE A 96 14.17 -6.52 11.84
C ILE A 96 12.99 -7.33 12.38
N GLU A 97 12.43 -6.91 13.51
CA GLU A 97 11.26 -7.54 14.13
C GLU A 97 9.98 -6.69 13.96
N PRO A 98 9.28 -6.78 12.81
CA PRO A 98 8.15 -5.91 12.51
C PRO A 98 7.04 -5.94 13.55
N VAL A 99 6.74 -7.12 14.10
CA VAL A 99 5.70 -7.29 15.14
C VAL A 99 6.06 -6.59 16.43
N GLN A 100 7.32 -6.61 16.84
CA GLN A 100 7.79 -5.91 18.06
C GLN A 100 7.77 -4.39 17.85
N ILE A 101 8.15 -3.93 16.67
CA ILE A 101 8.05 -2.52 16.30
C ILE A 101 6.59 -2.07 16.33
N MET A 102 5.67 -2.86 15.80
CA MET A 102 4.23 -2.61 15.88
C MET A 102 3.76 -2.47 17.34
N ASN A 103 4.19 -3.37 18.21
CA ASN A 103 3.85 -3.31 19.63
C ASN A 103 4.44 -2.08 20.31
N ALA A 104 5.64 -1.68 19.96
CA ALA A 104 6.28 -0.45 20.45
C ALA A 104 5.51 0.80 19.99
N VAL A 105 5.03 0.82 18.74
CA VAL A 105 4.18 1.91 18.21
C VAL A 105 2.86 1.99 19.00
N LYS A 106 2.21 0.86 19.26
CA LYS A 106 0.97 0.81 20.05
C LYS A 106 1.14 1.33 21.47
N ARG A 107 2.33 1.12 22.06
CA ARG A 107 2.71 1.64 23.40
C ARG A 107 3.29 3.04 23.36
N ASN A 108 3.52 3.58 22.16
CA ASN A 108 4.19 4.87 21.94
C ASN A 108 5.60 4.97 22.56
N ASP A 109 6.32 3.86 22.57
CA ASP A 109 7.67 3.71 23.12
C ASP A 109 8.73 3.95 22.05
N LYS A 110 9.23 5.17 21.99
CA LYS A 110 10.24 5.60 21.00
C LYS A 110 11.60 4.94 21.21
N ASP A 111 11.97 4.68 22.45
CA ASP A 111 13.26 4.06 22.76
C ASP A 111 13.27 2.59 22.31
N ALA A 112 12.18 1.87 22.51
CA ALA A 112 12.00 0.53 21.97
C ALA A 112 12.01 0.52 20.43
N MET A 113 11.38 1.48 19.76
CA MET A 113 11.42 1.58 18.30
C MET A 113 12.84 1.78 17.75
N LYS A 114 13.66 2.59 18.44
CA LYS A 114 15.08 2.79 18.10
C LYS A 114 15.89 1.53 18.36
N GLY A 115 15.70 0.89 19.51
CA GLY A 115 16.39 -0.35 19.90
C GLY A 115 16.08 -1.51 18.95
N LEU A 116 14.87 -1.56 18.38
CA LEU A 116 14.44 -2.52 17.36
C LEU A 116 14.87 -2.15 15.92
N GLU A 117 15.64 -1.08 15.78
CA GLU A 117 16.20 -0.62 14.50
C GLU A 117 15.14 -0.38 13.41
N ALA A 118 13.97 0.18 13.78
CA ALA A 118 12.87 0.45 12.85
C ALA A 118 13.30 1.27 11.61
N TYR A 119 14.33 2.09 11.73
CA TYR A 119 14.90 2.89 10.64
C TYR A 119 15.47 2.04 9.49
N LYS A 120 15.86 0.79 9.73
CA LYS A 120 16.37 -0.14 8.70
C LYS A 120 15.28 -0.64 7.74
N CYS A 121 14.01 -0.45 8.08
CA CYS A 121 12.90 -0.91 7.23
C CYS A 121 12.94 -0.28 5.84
N ILE A 122 12.93 -1.13 4.81
CA ILE A 122 12.89 -0.71 3.40
C ILE A 122 11.45 -0.59 2.84
N GLU A 123 10.45 -0.75 3.70
CA GLU A 123 9.02 -0.61 3.36
C GLU A 123 8.56 -1.54 2.22
N CYS A 124 9.13 -2.73 2.13
CA CYS A 124 8.82 -3.71 1.08
C CYS A 124 7.41 -4.32 1.17
N GLY A 125 6.73 -4.22 2.31
CA GLY A 125 5.37 -4.72 2.52
C GLY A 125 5.25 -6.21 2.82
N LEU A 126 6.33 -6.99 2.80
CA LEU A 126 6.28 -8.45 3.03
C LEU A 126 5.65 -8.82 4.38
N CYS A 127 5.97 -8.08 5.44
CA CYS A 127 5.44 -8.35 6.78
C CYS A 127 3.91 -8.23 6.85
N ALA A 128 3.31 -7.32 6.11
CA ALA A 128 1.86 -7.22 5.99
C ALA A 128 1.28 -8.30 5.07
N TYR A 129 1.99 -8.63 3.99
CA TYR A 129 1.55 -9.64 3.03
C TYR A 129 1.46 -11.04 3.63
N VAL A 130 2.47 -11.45 4.42
CA VAL A 130 2.50 -12.79 5.05
C VAL A 130 1.69 -12.89 6.33
N CYS A 131 1.11 -11.79 6.81
CA CYS A 131 0.35 -11.78 8.06
C CYS A 131 -0.96 -12.56 7.92
N THR A 132 -1.10 -13.65 8.66
CA THR A 132 -2.32 -14.47 8.69
C THR A 132 -3.50 -13.77 9.36
N SER A 133 -3.23 -12.84 10.29
CA SER A 133 -4.23 -12.01 10.96
C SER A 133 -4.61 -10.75 10.19
N LYS A 134 -4.14 -10.59 8.96
CA LYS A 134 -4.44 -9.44 8.08
C LYS A 134 -4.07 -8.07 8.67
N ILE A 135 -3.06 -8.02 9.53
CA ILE A 135 -2.60 -6.79 10.16
C ILE A 135 -1.73 -6.00 9.18
N HIS A 136 -1.96 -4.70 9.07
CA HIS A 136 -1.14 -3.78 8.25
C HIS A 136 0.18 -3.44 8.95
N VAL A 137 1.02 -4.45 9.19
CA VAL A 137 2.28 -4.33 9.96
C VAL A 137 3.21 -3.29 9.33
N THR A 138 3.30 -3.23 8.02
CA THR A 138 4.13 -2.26 7.29
C THR A 138 3.78 -0.82 7.65
N ASP A 139 2.50 -0.50 7.82
CA ASP A 139 2.05 0.84 8.17
C ASP A 139 2.47 1.22 9.59
N TYR A 140 2.44 0.28 10.52
CA TYR A 140 2.98 0.48 11.87
C TYR A 140 4.48 0.74 11.86
N VAL A 141 5.26 -0.01 11.09
CA VAL A 141 6.71 0.19 10.97
C VAL A 141 7.02 1.54 10.30
N ARG A 142 6.27 1.91 9.28
CA ARG A 142 6.37 3.23 8.64
C ARG A 142 6.07 4.36 9.60
N LYS A 143 5.05 4.19 10.46
CA LYS A 143 4.73 5.13 11.53
C LYS A 143 5.86 5.23 12.55
N ALA A 144 6.47 4.11 12.93
CA ALA A 144 7.64 4.09 13.81
C ALA A 144 8.80 4.91 13.22
N LYS A 145 9.12 4.72 11.94
CA LYS A 145 10.17 5.51 11.25
C LYS A 145 9.91 7.01 11.34
N LYS A 146 8.67 7.44 11.15
CA LYS A 146 8.29 8.87 11.27
C LYS A 146 8.41 9.41 12.69
N LEU A 147 8.20 8.58 13.70
CA LEU A 147 8.25 8.98 15.10
C LEU A 147 9.68 9.09 15.64
N ILE A 148 10.63 8.35 15.08
CA ILE A 148 12.04 8.31 15.52
C ILE A 148 12.97 9.11 14.58
N GLY A 149 12.51 9.48 13.38
CA GLY A 149 13.23 10.27 12.37
C GLY A 149 12.96 11.75 12.46
#